data_7007d97683e7695c56adf4671b8191c0
#
_entry.id   7007d97683e7695c56adf4671b8191c0
#
_cell.length_a   1.000
_cell.length_b   1.000
_cell.length_c   1.000
_cell.angle_alpha   90.00
_cell.angle_beta   90.00
_cell.angle_gamma   90.00
#
_symmetry.space_group_name_H-M   'P 1'
#
loop_
_entity.id
_entity.type
_entity.pdbx_description
1 polymer ?
#
loop_
_entity_poly.entity_id
_entity_poly.type
_entity_poly.pdbx_seq_one_letter_code
_entity_poly.pdbx_strand_id
1 'polypeptide(L)'
;MASIRSFKELRVWQNAMDVAMRIFELTKSFPAEERYSLTDQMRRSSRSVAANITEAWRKRRYPAAFVSKLSDAESEAAETQTRKLKSLVDVVM
;
A
#
# COMPACT_ATOMS: atom_id res chain seq x y z
N MET A 1 -17.71 7.25 24.29
CA MET A 1 -16.80 7.31 23.13
C MET A 1 -17.01 6.09 22.24
N ALA A 2 -17.23 6.31 20.97
CA ALA A 2 -17.49 5.20 20.05
C ALA A 2 -16.16 4.47 19.76
N SER A 3 -16.17 3.15 19.94
CA SER A 3 -15.00 2.33 19.62
C SER A 3 -15.02 1.96 18.14
N ILE A 4 -13.83 1.76 17.57
CA ILE A 4 -13.69 1.35 16.18
C ILE A 4 -14.21 -0.08 16.02
N ARG A 5 -15.15 -0.30 15.11
CA ARG A 5 -15.79 -1.60 14.89
C ARG A 5 -15.23 -2.33 13.67
N SER A 6 -14.61 -1.60 12.76
CA SER A 6 -14.14 -2.18 11.51
C SER A 6 -12.83 -1.52 11.12
N PHE A 7 -11.95 -2.28 10.44
CA PHE A 7 -10.71 -1.74 9.89
C PHE A 7 -10.99 -0.58 8.92
N LYS A 8 -12.18 -0.54 8.32
CA LYS A 8 -12.56 0.52 7.37
C LYS A 8 -12.66 1.88 8.04
N GLU A 9 -12.81 1.92 9.36
CA GLU A 9 -12.86 3.16 10.12
C GLU A 9 -11.47 3.68 10.50
N LEU A 10 -10.43 2.86 10.31
CA LEU A 10 -9.06 3.26 10.61
C LEU A 10 -8.57 4.27 9.57
N ARG A 11 -8.10 5.43 10.05
CA ARG A 11 -7.56 6.45 9.14
C ARG A 11 -6.38 5.92 8.33
N VAL A 12 -5.52 5.13 8.95
CA VAL A 12 -4.35 4.55 8.27
C VAL A 12 -4.79 3.64 7.12
N TRP A 13 -5.86 2.87 7.30
CA TRP A 13 -6.39 2.03 6.23
C TRP A 13 -7.00 2.88 5.12
N GLN A 14 -7.77 3.91 5.49
CA GLN A 14 -8.39 4.83 4.52
C GLN A 14 -7.31 5.53 3.68
N ASN A 15 -6.24 5.98 4.33
CA ASN A 15 -5.13 6.63 3.64
C ASN A 15 -4.42 5.65 2.70
N ALA A 16 -4.20 4.42 3.13
CA ALA A 16 -3.57 3.39 2.30
C ALA A 16 -4.40 3.08 1.06
N MET A 17 -5.72 2.99 1.20
CA MET A 17 -6.62 2.76 0.07
C MET A 17 -6.63 3.96 -0.89
N ASP A 18 -6.62 5.17 -0.34
CA ASP A 18 -6.58 6.39 -1.16
C ASP A 18 -5.30 6.43 -2.00
N VAL A 19 -4.15 6.11 -1.39
CA VAL A 19 -2.88 6.06 -2.10
C VAL A 19 -2.90 4.99 -3.19
N ALA A 20 -3.44 3.80 -2.88
CA ALA A 20 -3.54 2.72 -3.86
C ALA A 20 -4.38 3.14 -5.07
N MET A 21 -5.48 3.84 -4.83
CA MET A 21 -6.33 4.33 -5.92
C MET A 21 -5.63 5.40 -6.75
N ARG A 22 -4.89 6.30 -6.11
CA ARG A 22 -4.11 7.32 -6.82
C ARG A 22 -3.01 6.71 -7.67
N ILE A 23 -2.34 5.68 -7.15
CA ILE A 23 -1.31 4.96 -7.90
C ILE A 23 -1.94 4.24 -9.09
N PHE A 24 -3.10 3.64 -8.92
CA PHE A 24 -3.82 3.01 -10.01
C PHE A 24 -4.10 4.01 -11.14
N GLU A 25 -4.62 5.20 -10.78
CA GLU A 25 -4.92 6.25 -11.76
C GLU A 25 -3.65 6.77 -12.44
N LEU A 26 -2.60 7.03 -11.66
CA LEU A 26 -1.33 7.51 -12.18
C LEU A 26 -0.74 6.53 -13.19
N THR A 27 -0.75 5.25 -12.87
CA THR A 27 -0.10 4.22 -13.68
C THR A 27 -0.87 3.89 -14.96
N LYS A 28 -2.11 4.35 -15.10
CA LYS A 28 -2.84 4.20 -16.36
C LYS A 28 -2.12 4.89 -17.52
N SER A 29 -1.39 5.96 -17.24
CA SER A 29 -0.67 6.72 -18.28
C SER A 29 0.73 6.21 -18.55
N PHE A 30 1.18 5.18 -17.82
CA PHE A 30 2.51 4.61 -17.99
C PHE A 30 2.58 3.80 -19.30
N PRO A 31 3.75 3.81 -19.98
CA PRO A 31 3.93 3.03 -21.20
C PRO A 31 3.66 1.53 -20.99
N ALA A 32 3.22 0.86 -22.05
CA ALA A 32 2.88 -0.56 -22.00
C ALA A 32 4.08 -1.42 -21.59
N GLU A 33 5.29 -1.03 -21.97
CA GLU A 33 6.51 -1.76 -21.63
C GLU A 33 6.82 -1.72 -20.14
N GLU A 34 6.23 -0.80 -19.38
CA GLU A 34 6.39 -0.72 -17.93
C GLU A 34 5.35 -1.55 -17.18
N ARG A 35 4.37 -2.10 -17.89
CA ARG A 35 3.22 -2.78 -17.26
C ARG A 35 3.62 -3.94 -16.37
N TYR A 36 4.55 -4.77 -16.84
CA TYR A 36 4.94 -5.99 -16.12
C TYR A 36 6.10 -5.79 -15.15
N SER A 37 6.70 -4.63 -15.15
CA SER A 37 7.80 -4.33 -14.23
C SER A 37 7.36 -3.33 -13.18
N LEU A 38 7.37 -2.05 -13.52
CA LEU A 38 7.13 -0.99 -12.55
C LEU A 38 5.67 -0.80 -12.21
N THR A 39 4.80 -0.70 -13.22
CA THR A 39 3.37 -0.46 -13.02
C THR A 39 2.74 -1.54 -12.16
N ASP A 40 2.95 -2.80 -12.53
CA ASP A 40 2.34 -3.92 -11.85
C ASP A 40 2.85 -4.01 -10.41
N GLN A 41 4.15 -3.81 -10.21
CA GLN A 41 4.75 -3.85 -8.87
C GLN A 41 4.25 -2.71 -7.99
N MET A 42 4.10 -1.50 -8.52
CA MET A 42 3.56 -0.37 -7.77
C MET A 42 2.12 -0.62 -7.35
N ARG A 43 1.31 -1.12 -8.26
CA ARG A 43 -0.09 -1.43 -7.95
C ARG A 43 -0.19 -2.51 -6.88
N ARG A 44 0.62 -3.55 -7.00
CA ARG A 44 0.61 -4.67 -6.06
C ARG A 44 1.09 -4.24 -4.67
N SER A 45 2.22 -3.55 -4.59
CA SER A 45 2.76 -3.13 -3.30
C SER A 45 1.83 -2.14 -2.59
N SER A 46 1.24 -1.20 -3.30
CA SER A 46 0.32 -0.24 -2.69
C SER A 46 -0.95 -0.90 -2.16
N ARG A 47 -1.48 -1.89 -2.86
CA ARG A 47 -2.64 -2.67 -2.37
C ARG A 47 -2.27 -3.51 -1.16
N SER A 48 -1.05 -4.02 -1.13
CA SER A 48 -0.57 -4.84 -0.03
C SER A 48 -0.47 -4.06 1.28
N VAL A 49 -0.24 -2.75 1.23
CA VAL A 49 -0.24 -1.92 2.44
C VAL A 49 -1.60 -2.02 3.14
N ALA A 50 -2.68 -1.76 2.41
CA ALA A 50 -4.02 -1.83 2.97
C ALA A 50 -4.38 -3.24 3.42
N ALA A 51 -3.99 -4.26 2.64
CA ALA A 51 -4.26 -5.66 2.98
C ALA A 51 -3.58 -6.05 4.30
N ASN A 52 -2.34 -5.64 4.50
CA ASN A 52 -1.61 -5.95 5.74
C ASN A 52 -2.17 -5.18 6.93
N ILE A 53 -2.66 -3.97 6.74
CA ILE A 53 -3.34 -3.22 7.80
C ILE A 53 -4.63 -3.95 8.21
N THR A 54 -5.39 -4.44 7.24
CA THR A 54 -6.59 -5.24 7.51
C THR A 54 -6.25 -6.49 8.33
N GLU A 55 -5.18 -7.20 7.94
CA GLU A 55 -4.75 -8.40 8.67
C GLU A 55 -4.29 -8.05 10.09
N ALA A 56 -3.58 -6.93 10.25
CA ALA A 56 -3.17 -6.46 11.57
C ALA A 56 -4.39 -6.23 12.45
N TRP A 57 -5.42 -5.56 11.92
CA TRP A 57 -6.65 -5.32 12.67
C TRP A 57 -7.30 -6.64 13.11
N ARG A 58 -7.39 -7.61 12.22
CA ARG A 58 -7.98 -8.91 12.52
C ARG A 58 -7.20 -9.65 13.59
N LYS A 59 -5.90 -9.41 13.69
CA LYS A 59 -5.00 -10.08 14.63
C LYS A 59 -4.66 -9.21 15.85
N ARG A 60 -5.41 -8.15 16.10
CA ARG A 60 -5.10 -7.17 17.14
C ARG A 60 -5.07 -7.73 18.54
N ARG A 61 -5.71 -8.88 18.77
CA ARG A 61 -5.69 -9.57 20.07
C ARG A 61 -4.45 -10.44 20.27
N TYR A 62 -3.63 -10.57 19.26
CA TYR A 62 -2.41 -11.39 19.27
C TYR A 62 -1.22 -10.47 19.01
N PRO A 63 -0.57 -9.95 20.09
CA PRO A 63 0.43 -8.88 19.93
C PRO A 63 1.53 -9.16 18.91
N ALA A 64 2.11 -10.37 18.94
CA ALA A 64 3.19 -10.69 18.00
C ALA A 64 2.72 -10.70 16.56
N ALA A 65 1.54 -11.27 16.30
CA ALA A 65 0.96 -11.30 14.95
C ALA A 65 0.57 -9.91 14.49
N PHE A 66 0.03 -9.09 15.37
CA PHE A 66 -0.35 -7.71 15.09
C PHE A 66 0.88 -6.89 14.65
N VAL A 67 1.95 -6.97 15.44
CA VAL A 67 3.20 -6.26 15.13
C VAL A 67 3.79 -6.75 13.82
N SER A 68 3.79 -8.06 13.59
CA SER A 68 4.30 -8.65 12.36
C SER A 68 3.57 -8.11 11.13
N LYS A 69 2.24 -8.01 11.19
CA LYS A 69 1.46 -7.51 10.06
C LYS A 69 1.63 -6.01 9.85
N LEU A 70 1.80 -5.24 10.91
CA LEU A 70 2.13 -3.81 10.77
C LEU A 70 3.51 -3.63 10.15
N SER A 71 4.47 -4.48 10.51
CA SER A 71 5.80 -4.45 9.92
C SER A 71 5.75 -4.77 8.42
N ASP A 72 4.93 -5.74 8.03
CA ASP A 72 4.72 -6.08 6.62
C ASP A 72 4.13 -4.89 5.86
N ALA A 73 3.16 -4.20 6.46
CA ALA A 73 2.55 -3.02 5.84
C ALA A 73 3.58 -1.91 5.64
N GLU A 74 4.44 -1.69 6.64
CA GLU A 74 5.50 -0.69 6.57
C GLU A 74 6.48 -1.01 5.45
N SER A 75 6.89 -2.27 5.33
CA SER A 75 7.79 -2.71 4.26
C SER A 75 7.18 -2.48 2.88
N GLU A 76 5.90 -2.80 2.71
CA GLU A 76 5.23 -2.57 1.44
C GLU A 76 5.08 -1.09 1.12
N ALA A 77 4.86 -0.26 2.14
CA ALA A 77 4.80 1.19 1.95
C ALA A 77 6.15 1.74 1.50
N ALA A 78 7.24 1.27 2.09
CA ALA A 78 8.59 1.67 1.70
C ALA A 78 8.89 1.25 0.26
N GLU A 79 8.51 0.04 -0.14
CA GLU A 79 8.66 -0.43 -1.52
C GLU A 79 7.88 0.43 -2.50
N THR A 80 6.65 0.81 -2.14
CA THR A 80 5.82 1.66 -2.98
C THR A 80 6.47 3.02 -3.21
N GLN A 81 7.02 3.62 -2.16
CA GLN A 81 7.72 4.89 -2.27
C GLN A 81 8.95 4.78 -3.18
N THR A 82 9.73 3.72 -3.00
CA THR A 82 10.94 3.50 -3.79
C THR A 82 10.61 3.35 -5.27
N ARG A 83 9.58 2.60 -5.60
CA ARG A 83 9.16 2.40 -6.98
C ARG A 83 8.61 3.66 -7.61
N LYS A 84 7.91 4.49 -6.82
CA LYS A 84 7.42 5.78 -7.29
C LYS A 84 8.59 6.71 -7.63
N LEU A 85 9.61 6.76 -6.77
CA LEU A 85 10.80 7.57 -7.03
C LEU A 85 11.53 7.08 -8.28
N LYS A 86 11.64 5.77 -8.45
CA LYS A 86 12.26 5.21 -9.64
C LYS A 86 11.50 5.62 -10.91
N SER A 87 10.17 5.59 -10.86
CA SER A 87 9.37 5.99 -12.02
C SER A 87 9.60 7.45 -12.39
N LEU A 88 9.77 8.33 -11.40
CA LEU A 88 10.05 9.74 -11.65
C LEU A 88 11.43 9.91 -12.27
N VAL A 89 12.42 9.16 -11.79
CA VAL A 89 13.78 9.20 -12.34
C VAL A 89 13.76 8.73 -13.79
N ASP A 90 13.09 7.64 -14.08
CA ASP A 90 13.02 7.09 -15.45
C ASP A 90 12.35 8.04 -16.42
N VAL A 91 11.38 8.83 -15.96
CA VAL A 91 10.71 9.83 -16.80
C VAL A 91 11.62 11.04 -17.08
N VAL A 92 12.40 11.45 -16.06
CA VAL A 92 13.27 12.64 -16.17
C VAL A 92 14.58 12.32 -16.91
N MET A 93 15.10 11.12 -16.73
CA MET A 93 16.34 10.68 -17.34
C MET A 93 16.09 10.05 -18.70
#